data_20cd8758a1012d641ca7bd3e007d9b22
#
_entry.id   20cd8758a1012d641ca7bd3e007d9b22
#
_cell.length_a   1.000
_cell.length_b   1.000
_cell.length_c   1.000
_cell.angle_alpha   90.00
_cell.angle_beta   90.00
_cell.angle_gamma   90.00
#
_symmetry.space_group_name_H-M   'P 1'
#
loop_
_entity.id
_entity.type
_entity.pdbx_description
1 polymer ?
#
loop_
_entity_poly.entity_id
_entity_poly.type
_entity_poly.pdbx_seq_one_letter_code
_entity_poly.pdbx_strand_id
1 'polypeptide(L)'
;MDYDARTQEITRLIEHMITNQPRSLQRTIGPSEIGNPCDHCLAARLAGWNKHEVETPWVTVIGTSVHAWMEEHFQQAEAQARTEGRSDWLTEARVMVGLIGGKEIWGSTDLVDVQGRMTVDWKIVGDSSLAKYKAGPSQVYRTQAHLYAKGWNDAGTPIDEVSIYFLPRNKQMRYGFWWHEPYQPQIAAAALERANRLQISLDAIEQAAGIDVRDKWITNLPRDSGCWDCKRYPDTPPPTDPLGLGLTAA
;
A
#
# COMPACT_ATOMS: atom_id res chain seq x y z
N MET A 1 -25.03 36.10 9.50
CA MET A 1 -24.46 34.76 9.35
C MET A 1 -22.95 34.90 9.50
N ASP A 2 -22.34 34.15 10.40
CA ASP A 2 -20.89 34.17 10.60
C ASP A 2 -20.24 33.24 9.57
N TYR A 3 -19.66 33.83 8.53
CA TYR A 3 -19.04 33.07 7.43
C TYR A 3 -17.75 32.38 7.86
N ASP A 4 -17.01 32.92 8.84
CA ASP A 4 -15.76 32.31 9.33
C ASP A 4 -16.08 31.03 10.10
N ALA A 5 -17.10 31.03 10.95
CA ALA A 5 -17.56 29.83 11.65
C ALA A 5 -18.05 28.75 10.66
N ARG A 6 -18.75 29.14 9.59
CA ARG A 6 -19.24 28.20 8.58
C ARG A 6 -18.09 27.59 7.76
N THR A 7 -17.10 28.37 7.36
CA THR A 7 -15.93 27.85 6.63
C THR A 7 -15.13 26.89 7.49
N GLN A 8 -14.96 27.17 8.78
CA GLN A 8 -14.30 26.24 9.71
C GLN A 8 -15.07 24.94 9.89
N GLU A 9 -16.40 24.99 9.97
CA GLU A 9 -17.25 23.80 10.05
C GLU A 9 -17.10 22.92 8.81
N ILE A 10 -17.15 23.52 7.60
CA ILE A 10 -16.94 22.80 6.34
C ILE A 10 -15.54 22.17 6.27
N THR A 11 -14.51 22.91 6.68
CA THR A 11 -13.15 22.39 6.71
C THR A 11 -13.03 21.16 7.62
N ARG A 12 -13.57 21.22 8.85
CA ARG A 12 -13.57 20.06 9.77
C ARG A 12 -14.32 18.86 9.20
N LEU A 13 -15.44 19.10 8.50
CA LEU A 13 -16.19 18.03 7.85
C LEU A 13 -15.37 17.35 6.74
N ILE A 14 -14.66 18.14 5.91
CA ILE A 14 -13.77 17.60 4.88
C ILE A 14 -12.64 16.79 5.51
N GLU A 15 -11.98 17.30 6.55
CA GLU A 15 -10.92 16.61 7.28
C GLU A 15 -11.43 15.29 7.86
N HIS A 16 -12.62 15.30 8.47
CA HIS A 16 -13.28 14.11 9.00
C HIS A 16 -13.54 13.06 7.89
N MET A 17 -14.04 13.47 6.73
CA MET A 17 -14.27 12.59 5.58
C MET A 17 -12.95 11.94 5.10
N ILE A 18 -11.86 12.71 5.05
CA ILE A 18 -10.56 12.21 4.61
C ILE A 18 -10.01 11.17 5.62
N THR A 19 -10.11 11.47 6.90
CA THR A 19 -9.55 10.62 7.98
C THR A 19 -10.30 9.30 8.12
N ASN A 20 -11.61 9.29 7.84
CA ASN A 20 -12.47 8.11 8.01
C ASN A 20 -12.72 7.33 6.71
N GLN A 21 -11.86 7.46 5.70
CA GLN A 21 -11.97 6.61 4.51
C GLN A 21 -11.66 5.14 4.83
N PRO A 22 -12.32 4.17 4.18
CA PRO A 22 -12.11 2.74 4.42
C PRO A 22 -10.65 2.31 4.33
N ARG A 23 -9.88 2.92 3.42
CA ARG A 23 -8.44 2.66 3.24
C ARG A 23 -7.61 3.12 4.45
N SER A 24 -8.01 4.20 5.11
CA SER A 24 -7.35 4.72 6.32
C SER A 24 -7.57 3.79 7.53
N LEU A 25 -8.63 2.98 7.49
CA LEU A 25 -9.01 2.04 8.55
C LEU A 25 -8.44 0.63 8.34
N GLN A 26 -7.66 0.39 7.29
CA GLN A 26 -7.08 -0.92 7.02
C GLN A 26 -6.07 -1.32 8.11
N ARG A 27 -6.42 -2.32 8.92
CA ARG A 27 -5.57 -2.84 10.01
C ARG A 27 -4.61 -3.95 9.56
N THR A 28 -4.95 -4.68 8.50
CA THR A 28 -4.12 -5.77 7.98
C THR A 28 -3.05 -5.26 7.02
N ILE A 29 -1.86 -5.86 7.08
CA ILE A 29 -0.77 -5.55 6.14
C ILE A 29 -1.20 -5.88 4.70
N GLY A 30 -0.82 -5.02 3.76
CA GLY A 30 -1.07 -5.22 2.33
C GLY A 30 0.21 -5.28 1.50
N PRO A 31 0.11 -5.63 0.20
CA PRO A 31 1.27 -5.72 -0.70
C PRO A 31 2.11 -4.44 -0.76
N SER A 32 1.49 -3.28 -0.62
CA SER A 32 2.15 -1.97 -0.61
C SER A 32 3.04 -1.72 0.61
N GLU A 33 3.01 -2.56 1.64
CA GLU A 33 3.77 -2.40 2.88
C GLU A 33 4.86 -3.46 3.04
N ILE A 34 4.71 -4.64 2.40
CA ILE A 34 5.63 -5.79 2.54
C ILE A 34 7.04 -5.42 2.04
N GLY A 35 7.14 -4.58 1.02
CA GLY A 35 8.41 -4.11 0.45
C GLY A 35 9.16 -3.08 1.29
N ASN A 36 8.64 -2.66 2.46
CA ASN A 36 9.31 -1.69 3.32
C ASN A 36 10.68 -2.23 3.76
N PRO A 37 11.81 -1.54 3.46
CA PRO A 37 13.15 -2.03 3.78
C PRO A 37 13.46 -2.03 5.28
N CYS A 38 12.73 -1.26 6.08
CA CYS A 38 12.94 -1.09 7.51
C CYS A 38 12.31 -2.24 8.31
N ASP A 39 13.13 -3.07 8.97
CA ASP A 39 12.63 -4.18 9.78
C ASP A 39 11.78 -3.73 10.96
N HIS A 40 12.17 -2.62 11.61
CA HIS A 40 11.36 -2.01 12.66
C HIS A 40 9.93 -1.69 12.18
N CYS A 41 9.79 -0.96 11.07
CA CYS A 41 8.47 -0.54 10.59
C CYS A 41 7.66 -1.72 10.05
N LEU A 42 8.29 -2.70 9.41
CA LEU A 42 7.60 -3.90 8.95
C LEU A 42 7.13 -4.75 10.13
N ALA A 43 7.97 -4.96 11.16
CA ALA A 43 7.59 -5.69 12.36
C ALA A 43 6.50 -4.97 13.17
N ALA A 44 6.59 -3.64 13.32
CA ALA A 44 5.56 -2.84 13.97
C ALA A 44 4.20 -3.00 13.25
N ARG A 45 4.22 -2.99 11.92
CA ARG A 45 3.00 -3.19 11.11
C ARG A 45 2.43 -4.60 11.27
N LEU A 46 3.28 -5.64 11.26
CA LEU A 46 2.90 -7.03 11.47
C LEU A 46 2.32 -7.26 12.88
N ALA A 47 2.89 -6.59 13.90
CA ALA A 47 2.40 -6.61 15.27
C ALA A 47 1.10 -5.79 15.49
N GLY A 48 0.62 -5.11 14.45
CA GLY A 48 -0.61 -4.33 14.51
C GLY A 48 -0.46 -2.95 15.17
N TRP A 49 0.75 -2.40 15.26
CA TRP A 49 0.94 -1.05 15.77
C TRP A 49 0.25 -0.02 14.87
N ASN A 50 -0.38 0.97 15.48
CA ASN A 50 -0.98 2.09 14.75
C ASN A 50 0.09 3.08 14.30
N LYS A 51 -0.04 3.58 13.08
CA LYS A 51 0.76 4.72 12.60
C LYS A 51 0.21 6.00 13.23
N HIS A 52 1.09 6.84 13.75
CA HIS A 52 0.72 8.22 14.09
C HIS A 52 0.55 9.02 12.80
N GLU A 53 -0.66 9.49 12.55
CA GLU A 53 -0.93 10.45 11.47
C GLU A 53 -0.63 11.85 12.00
N VAL A 54 0.31 12.54 11.35
CA VAL A 54 0.74 13.88 11.77
C VAL A 54 -0.13 14.97 11.12
N GLU A 55 -0.75 14.68 9.97
CA GLU A 55 -1.55 15.62 9.19
C GLU A 55 -2.62 14.88 8.39
N THR A 56 -3.72 15.58 8.10
CA THR A 56 -4.76 15.07 7.20
C THR A 56 -4.25 15.06 5.76
N PRO A 57 -4.02 13.90 5.16
CA PRO A 57 -3.28 13.82 3.91
C PRO A 57 -4.18 14.13 2.69
N TRP A 58 -4.41 15.41 2.39
CA TRP A 58 -5.16 15.84 1.20
C TRP A 58 -4.67 15.17 -0.10
N VAL A 59 -3.37 14.91 -0.20
CA VAL A 59 -2.79 14.26 -1.37
C VAL A 59 -3.31 12.83 -1.61
N THR A 60 -3.78 12.15 -0.57
CA THR A 60 -4.38 10.80 -0.71
C THR A 60 -5.73 10.86 -1.41
N VAL A 61 -6.50 11.94 -1.20
CA VAL A 61 -7.78 12.16 -1.88
C VAL A 61 -7.57 12.28 -3.39
N ILE A 62 -6.55 13.05 -3.81
CA ILE A 62 -6.20 13.20 -5.23
C ILE A 62 -5.84 11.84 -5.82
N GLY A 63 -4.99 11.07 -5.15
CA GLY A 63 -4.63 9.72 -5.58
C GLY A 63 -5.86 8.83 -5.74
N THR A 64 -6.68 8.72 -4.70
CA THR A 64 -7.90 7.89 -4.71
C THR A 64 -8.89 8.30 -5.80
N SER A 65 -9.06 9.62 -6.03
CA SER A 65 -9.96 10.12 -7.07
C SER A 65 -9.47 9.75 -8.48
N VAL A 66 -8.15 9.81 -8.73
CA VAL A 66 -7.58 9.39 -10.01
C VAL A 66 -7.72 7.88 -10.20
N HIS A 67 -7.47 7.06 -9.18
CA HIS A 67 -7.68 5.61 -9.25
C HIS A 67 -9.15 5.28 -9.59
N ALA A 68 -10.12 5.89 -8.90
CA ALA A 68 -11.54 5.70 -9.19
C ALA A 68 -11.92 6.12 -10.62
N TRP A 69 -11.37 7.22 -11.10
CA TRP A 69 -11.59 7.67 -12.48
C TRP A 69 -11.01 6.68 -13.50
N MET A 70 -9.78 6.19 -13.27
CA MET A 70 -9.15 5.17 -14.13
C MET A 70 -9.96 3.87 -14.11
N GLU A 71 -10.36 3.40 -12.94
CA GLU A 71 -11.18 2.20 -12.77
C GLU A 71 -12.44 2.27 -13.63
N GLU A 72 -13.23 3.35 -13.49
CA GLU A 72 -14.46 3.54 -14.25
C GLU A 72 -14.22 3.45 -15.76
N HIS A 73 -13.20 4.14 -16.26
CA HIS A 73 -12.94 4.19 -17.70
C HIS A 73 -12.37 2.89 -18.27
N PHE A 74 -11.53 2.17 -17.51
CA PHE A 74 -11.07 0.84 -17.93
C PHE A 74 -12.17 -0.21 -17.83
N GLN A 75 -13.12 -0.10 -16.90
CA GLN A 75 -14.31 -0.94 -16.87
C GLN A 75 -15.19 -0.71 -18.11
N GLN A 76 -15.34 0.54 -18.58
CA GLN A 76 -16.04 0.85 -19.82
C GLN A 76 -15.30 0.27 -21.04
N ALA A 77 -13.97 0.39 -21.09
CA ALA A 77 -13.16 -0.19 -22.16
C ALA A 77 -13.25 -1.72 -22.19
N GLU A 78 -13.24 -2.38 -21.02
CA GLU A 78 -13.44 -3.82 -20.91
C GLU A 78 -14.84 -4.24 -21.36
N ALA A 79 -15.87 -3.49 -20.97
CA ALA A 79 -17.24 -3.76 -21.42
C ALA A 79 -17.35 -3.71 -22.96
N GLN A 80 -16.66 -2.78 -23.61
CA GLN A 80 -16.58 -2.71 -25.06
C GLN A 80 -15.82 -3.91 -25.64
N ALA A 81 -14.66 -4.28 -25.09
CA ALA A 81 -13.87 -5.42 -25.54
C ALA A 81 -14.67 -6.73 -25.46
N ARG A 82 -15.47 -6.90 -24.41
CA ARG A 82 -16.36 -8.07 -24.25
C ARG A 82 -17.43 -8.17 -25.33
N THR A 83 -17.94 -7.06 -25.86
CA THR A 83 -18.87 -7.12 -27.00
C THR A 83 -18.22 -7.66 -28.26
N GLU A 84 -16.89 -7.60 -28.34
CA GLU A 84 -16.07 -8.14 -29.42
C GLU A 84 -15.52 -9.54 -29.13
N GLY A 85 -15.96 -10.16 -28.02
CA GLY A 85 -15.54 -11.49 -27.61
C GLY A 85 -14.13 -11.54 -27.00
N ARG A 86 -13.58 -10.40 -26.56
CA ARG A 86 -12.26 -10.29 -25.90
C ARG A 86 -12.42 -9.98 -24.42
N SER A 87 -11.38 -10.25 -23.64
CA SER A 87 -11.18 -9.72 -22.29
C SER A 87 -9.78 -9.15 -22.25
N ASP A 88 -9.69 -7.85 -22.15
CA ASP A 88 -8.44 -7.11 -22.25
C ASP A 88 -7.96 -6.60 -20.89
N TRP A 89 -8.88 -6.22 -20.00
CA TRP A 89 -8.58 -5.49 -18.79
C TRP A 89 -9.23 -6.08 -17.53
N LEU A 90 -8.46 -6.22 -16.43
CA LEU A 90 -9.00 -6.43 -15.09
C LEU A 90 -8.63 -5.21 -14.24
N THR A 91 -9.62 -4.49 -13.70
CA THR A 91 -9.43 -3.25 -12.93
C THR A 91 -9.77 -3.46 -11.47
N GLU A 92 -8.98 -2.87 -10.55
CA GLU A 92 -9.12 -2.99 -9.10
C GLU A 92 -9.38 -4.44 -8.65
N ALA A 93 -8.81 -5.36 -9.43
CA ALA A 93 -9.06 -6.79 -9.25
C ALA A 93 -8.22 -7.35 -8.10
N ARG A 94 -8.90 -8.05 -7.18
CA ARG A 94 -8.26 -8.61 -5.99
C ARG A 94 -7.53 -9.91 -6.31
N VAL A 95 -6.32 -10.02 -5.79
CA VAL A 95 -5.49 -11.22 -5.91
C VAL A 95 -4.78 -11.53 -4.60
N MET A 96 -4.63 -12.82 -4.29
CA MET A 96 -3.85 -13.30 -3.17
C MET A 96 -2.37 -13.35 -3.57
N VAL A 97 -1.53 -12.56 -2.89
CA VAL A 97 -0.10 -12.43 -3.24
C VAL A 97 0.80 -13.37 -2.46
N GLY A 98 0.31 -13.99 -1.39
CA GLY A 98 1.06 -14.92 -0.57
C GLY A 98 0.51 -15.09 0.83
N LEU A 99 1.29 -15.75 1.68
CA LEU A 99 0.96 -16.01 3.09
C LEU A 99 2.01 -15.35 3.99
N ILE A 100 1.57 -14.78 5.11
CA ILE A 100 2.45 -14.32 6.20
C ILE A 100 1.88 -14.85 7.52
N GLY A 101 2.67 -15.63 8.27
CA GLY A 101 2.20 -16.30 9.49
C GLY A 101 0.99 -17.19 9.25
N GLY A 102 0.90 -17.85 8.09
CA GLY A 102 -0.23 -18.67 7.68
C GLY A 102 -1.49 -17.90 7.26
N LYS A 103 -1.48 -16.56 7.32
CA LYS A 103 -2.61 -15.72 6.91
C LYS A 103 -2.46 -15.27 5.47
N GLU A 104 -3.54 -15.32 4.71
CA GLU A 104 -3.56 -14.84 3.33
C GLU A 104 -3.40 -13.33 3.24
N ILE A 105 -2.53 -12.90 2.33
CA ILE A 105 -2.33 -11.49 2.02
C ILE A 105 -2.96 -11.20 0.66
N TRP A 106 -3.97 -10.35 0.70
CA TRP A 106 -4.71 -9.92 -0.46
C TRP A 106 -4.41 -8.46 -0.80
N GLY A 107 -4.47 -8.13 -2.08
CA GLY A 107 -4.41 -6.77 -2.56
C GLY A 107 -5.22 -6.57 -3.83
N SER A 108 -5.55 -5.32 -4.15
CA SER A 108 -6.17 -4.94 -5.42
C SER A 108 -5.08 -4.44 -6.36
N THR A 109 -5.04 -5.00 -7.57
CA THR A 109 -4.17 -4.52 -8.65
C THR A 109 -4.94 -3.46 -9.42
N ASP A 110 -4.34 -2.30 -9.61
CA ASP A 110 -5.02 -1.17 -10.26
C ASP A 110 -5.49 -1.56 -11.67
N LEU A 111 -4.60 -2.23 -12.45
CA LEU A 111 -4.95 -2.75 -13.76
C LEU A 111 -4.11 -4.01 -14.08
N VAL A 112 -4.74 -4.99 -14.71
CA VAL A 112 -4.06 -6.08 -15.41
C VAL A 112 -4.37 -5.96 -16.90
N ASP A 113 -3.34 -5.79 -17.70
CA ASP A 113 -3.41 -5.95 -19.15
C ASP A 113 -3.28 -7.44 -19.47
N VAL A 114 -4.41 -8.08 -19.73
CA VAL A 114 -4.47 -9.54 -19.98
C VAL A 114 -3.77 -9.90 -21.28
N GLN A 115 -3.93 -9.09 -22.32
CA GLN A 115 -3.34 -9.33 -23.63
C GLN A 115 -1.83 -9.05 -23.63
N GLY A 116 -1.42 -7.97 -22.95
CA GLY A 116 -0.02 -7.60 -22.77
C GLY A 116 0.70 -8.41 -21.69
N ARG A 117 -0.03 -9.23 -20.91
CA ARG A 117 0.49 -10.03 -19.79
C ARG A 117 1.27 -9.18 -18.79
N MET A 118 0.69 -8.03 -18.43
CA MET A 118 1.34 -7.01 -17.62
C MET A 118 0.44 -6.52 -16.48
N THR A 119 1.03 -6.33 -15.29
CA THR A 119 0.37 -5.55 -14.23
C THR A 119 0.76 -4.09 -14.32
N VAL A 120 -0.19 -3.21 -14.07
CA VAL A 120 0.02 -1.76 -14.04
C VAL A 120 -0.44 -1.21 -12.70
N ASP A 121 0.38 -0.36 -12.10
CA ASP A 121 0.09 0.36 -10.87
C ASP A 121 0.19 1.87 -11.14
N TRP A 122 -0.81 2.63 -10.68
CA TRP A 122 -0.84 4.08 -10.86
C TRP A 122 -0.24 4.78 -9.65
N LYS A 123 0.69 5.70 -9.87
CA LYS A 123 1.27 6.52 -8.79
C LYS A 123 1.17 7.99 -9.11
N ILE A 124 0.29 8.69 -8.39
CA ILE A 124 0.07 10.13 -8.57
C ILE A 124 1.08 10.89 -7.71
N VAL A 125 2.05 11.53 -8.33
CA VAL A 125 3.22 12.07 -7.63
C VAL A 125 3.46 13.55 -7.91
N GLY A 126 4.09 14.24 -6.95
CA GLY A 126 4.56 15.61 -7.14
C GLY A 126 5.86 15.65 -7.97
N ASP A 127 6.25 16.85 -8.41
CA ASP A 127 7.36 17.07 -9.34
C ASP A 127 8.71 16.50 -8.86
N SER A 128 9.05 16.71 -7.59
CA SER A 128 10.30 16.21 -7.00
C SER A 128 10.33 14.67 -6.96
N SER A 129 9.21 14.06 -6.63
CA SER A 129 9.07 12.60 -6.63
C SER A 129 9.11 12.03 -8.05
N LEU A 130 8.47 12.69 -9.01
CA LEU A 130 8.51 12.30 -10.41
C LEU A 130 9.94 12.31 -10.97
N ALA A 131 10.71 13.36 -10.64
CA ALA A 131 12.12 13.44 -11.03
C ALA A 131 12.95 12.29 -10.42
N LYS A 132 12.71 11.95 -9.16
CA LYS A 132 13.36 10.82 -8.47
C LYS A 132 13.03 9.48 -9.14
N TYR A 133 11.75 9.23 -9.46
CA TYR A 133 11.31 7.95 -10.01
C TYR A 133 11.73 7.70 -11.46
N LYS A 134 12.22 8.72 -12.17
CA LYS A 134 12.89 8.53 -13.47
C LYS A 134 14.18 7.71 -13.35
N ALA A 135 14.80 7.66 -12.18
CA ALA A 135 15.95 6.79 -11.91
C ALA A 135 15.54 5.38 -11.45
N GLY A 136 14.24 5.12 -11.29
CA GLY A 136 13.67 3.86 -10.86
C GLY A 136 12.71 4.03 -9.68
N PRO A 137 11.77 3.09 -9.48
CA PRO A 137 10.83 3.10 -8.37
C PRO A 137 11.55 2.84 -7.04
N SER A 138 10.89 3.21 -5.93
CA SER A 138 11.35 2.76 -4.62
C SER A 138 11.24 1.24 -4.50
N GLN A 139 12.05 0.66 -3.60
CA GLN A 139 11.96 -0.78 -3.29
C GLN A 139 10.53 -1.20 -2.92
N VAL A 140 9.80 -0.36 -2.19
CA VAL A 140 8.40 -0.62 -1.80
C VAL A 140 7.51 -0.80 -3.03
N TYR A 141 7.57 0.12 -3.98
CA TYR A 141 6.77 0.07 -5.19
C TYR A 141 7.17 -1.07 -6.12
N ARG A 142 8.48 -1.30 -6.28
CA ARG A 142 8.99 -2.41 -7.08
C ARG A 142 8.53 -3.75 -6.51
N THR A 143 8.66 -3.94 -5.19
CA THR A 143 8.19 -5.16 -4.52
C THR A 143 6.68 -5.35 -4.65
N GLN A 144 5.90 -4.28 -4.49
CA GLN A 144 4.44 -4.33 -4.68
C GLN A 144 4.07 -4.84 -6.07
N ALA A 145 4.70 -4.31 -7.11
CA ALA A 145 4.45 -4.73 -8.50
C ALA A 145 4.73 -6.22 -8.70
N HIS A 146 5.88 -6.73 -8.20
CA HIS A 146 6.21 -8.15 -8.30
C HIS A 146 5.31 -9.05 -7.44
N LEU A 147 4.83 -8.58 -6.29
CA LEU A 147 3.86 -9.32 -5.48
C LEU A 147 2.53 -9.50 -6.23
N TYR A 148 2.05 -8.48 -6.91
CA TYR A 148 0.86 -8.59 -7.75
C TYR A 148 1.05 -9.57 -8.91
N ALA A 149 2.16 -9.45 -9.64
CA ALA A 149 2.48 -10.38 -10.73
C ALA A 149 2.57 -11.83 -10.24
N LYS A 150 3.18 -12.06 -9.06
CA LYS A 150 3.19 -13.38 -8.41
C LYS A 150 1.76 -13.87 -8.17
N GLY A 151 0.92 -13.06 -7.55
CA GLY A 151 -0.45 -13.43 -7.23
C GLY A 151 -1.25 -13.84 -8.48
N TRP A 152 -1.14 -13.07 -9.55
CA TRP A 152 -1.82 -13.37 -10.81
C TRP A 152 -1.29 -14.62 -11.49
N ASN A 153 0.02 -14.84 -11.51
CA ASN A 153 0.62 -16.07 -12.02
C ASN A 153 0.13 -17.30 -11.22
N ASP A 154 0.10 -17.19 -9.88
CA ASP A 154 -0.41 -18.26 -9.02
C ASP A 154 -1.92 -18.53 -9.25
N ALA A 155 -2.68 -17.48 -9.58
CA ALA A 155 -4.11 -17.58 -9.91
C ALA A 155 -4.39 -18.06 -11.35
N GLY A 156 -3.34 -18.32 -12.15
CA GLY A 156 -3.46 -18.82 -13.52
C GLY A 156 -3.63 -17.74 -14.59
N THR A 157 -3.46 -16.46 -14.25
CA THR A 157 -3.39 -15.34 -15.22
C THR A 157 -1.91 -15.00 -15.47
N PRO A 158 -1.35 -15.38 -16.64
CA PRO A 158 0.08 -15.22 -16.88
C PRO A 158 0.50 -13.75 -16.95
N ILE A 159 1.51 -13.35 -16.15
CA ILE A 159 2.12 -12.04 -16.13
C ILE A 159 3.61 -12.18 -16.39
N ASP A 160 4.11 -11.54 -17.42
CA ASP A 160 5.52 -11.52 -17.82
C ASP A 160 6.21 -10.22 -17.45
N GLU A 161 5.46 -9.11 -17.36
CA GLU A 161 5.97 -7.76 -17.16
C GLU A 161 5.25 -7.08 -16.00
N VAL A 162 5.98 -6.29 -15.22
CA VAL A 162 5.41 -5.43 -14.18
C VAL A 162 5.66 -3.97 -14.54
N SER A 163 4.68 -3.10 -14.31
CA SER A 163 4.83 -1.69 -14.66
C SER A 163 4.22 -0.76 -13.62
N ILE A 164 4.76 0.45 -13.59
CA ILE A 164 4.25 1.55 -12.78
C ILE A 164 4.18 2.79 -13.64
N TYR A 165 3.01 3.40 -13.71
CA TYR A 165 2.86 4.68 -14.37
C TYR A 165 2.86 5.81 -13.34
N PHE A 166 3.96 6.54 -13.28
CA PHE A 166 4.09 7.73 -12.47
C PHE A 166 3.44 8.92 -13.15
N LEU A 167 2.29 9.31 -12.65
CA LEU A 167 1.48 10.41 -13.18
C LEU A 167 1.75 11.70 -12.40
N PRO A 168 1.97 12.83 -13.09
CA PRO A 168 2.17 14.11 -12.43
C PRO A 168 0.87 14.61 -11.79
N ARG A 169 0.92 15.01 -10.52
CA ARG A 169 -0.24 15.52 -9.79
C ARG A 169 -0.71 16.90 -10.28
N ASN A 170 0.20 17.72 -10.76
CA ASN A 170 -0.01 19.14 -11.06
C ASN A 170 0.50 19.57 -12.46
N LYS A 171 0.73 18.58 -13.33
CA LYS A 171 1.16 18.82 -14.74
C LYS A 171 0.33 17.98 -15.69
N GLN A 172 0.54 18.23 -16.98
CA GLN A 172 -0.11 17.44 -18.04
C GLN A 172 0.44 16.02 -18.07
N MET A 173 -0.39 15.05 -18.43
CA MET A 173 -0.11 13.62 -18.48
C MET A 173 1.17 13.30 -19.31
N ARG A 174 1.49 14.07 -20.35
CA ARG A 174 2.71 13.91 -21.18
C ARG A 174 4.02 14.00 -20.39
N TYR A 175 4.01 14.53 -19.17
CA TYR A 175 5.19 14.58 -18.28
C TYR A 175 5.26 13.35 -17.37
N GLY A 176 4.27 12.45 -17.44
CA GLY A 176 4.30 11.17 -16.76
C GLY A 176 5.44 10.29 -17.23
N PHE A 177 5.75 9.28 -16.44
CA PHE A 177 6.85 8.37 -16.70
C PHE A 177 6.40 6.93 -16.48
N TRP A 178 6.52 6.10 -17.50
CA TRP A 178 6.37 4.66 -17.42
C TRP A 178 7.68 4.03 -16.97
N TRP A 179 7.63 3.28 -15.89
CA TRP A 179 8.65 2.33 -15.51
C TRP A 179 8.09 0.92 -15.69
N HIS A 180 8.90 0.01 -16.23
CA HIS A 180 8.54 -1.40 -16.35
C HIS A 180 9.79 -2.27 -16.31
N GLU A 181 9.64 -3.52 -15.92
CA GLU A 181 10.68 -4.56 -16.00
C GLU A 181 10.02 -5.94 -16.09
N PRO A 182 10.76 -6.96 -16.60
CA PRO A 182 10.29 -8.34 -16.58
C PRO A 182 9.98 -8.82 -15.17
N TYR A 183 8.91 -9.60 -15.02
CA TYR A 183 8.57 -10.20 -13.74
C TYR A 183 9.70 -11.05 -13.19
N GLN A 184 10.09 -10.80 -11.96
CA GLN A 184 11.17 -11.49 -11.24
C GLN A 184 10.59 -12.14 -9.97
N PRO A 185 10.26 -13.44 -9.99
CA PRO A 185 9.59 -14.12 -8.87
C PRO A 185 10.41 -14.07 -7.56
N GLN A 186 11.74 -14.03 -7.66
CA GLN A 186 12.62 -13.94 -6.49
C GLN A 186 12.43 -12.68 -5.66
N ILE A 187 11.97 -11.55 -6.25
CA ILE A 187 11.72 -10.31 -5.52
C ILE A 187 10.51 -10.48 -4.59
N ALA A 188 9.41 -11.01 -5.11
CA ALA A 188 8.22 -11.30 -4.32
C ALA A 188 8.49 -12.38 -3.26
N ALA A 189 9.19 -13.45 -3.63
CA ALA A 189 9.54 -14.54 -2.72
C ALA A 189 10.40 -14.04 -1.54
N ALA A 190 11.47 -13.27 -1.80
CA ALA A 190 12.34 -12.73 -0.76
C ALA A 190 11.59 -11.78 0.20
N ALA A 191 10.68 -10.96 -0.33
CA ALA A 191 9.88 -10.04 0.49
C ALA A 191 8.92 -10.80 1.42
N LEU A 192 8.21 -11.82 0.91
CA LEU A 192 7.32 -12.66 1.70
C LEU A 192 8.09 -13.48 2.73
N GLU A 193 9.23 -14.05 2.36
CA GLU A 193 10.09 -14.81 3.28
C GLU A 193 10.59 -13.93 4.43
N ARG A 194 11.03 -12.69 4.14
CA ARG A 194 11.45 -11.73 5.17
C ARG A 194 10.30 -11.39 6.10
N ALA A 195 9.11 -11.11 5.57
CA ALA A 195 7.93 -10.81 6.38
C ALA A 195 7.53 -12.02 7.26
N ASN A 196 7.59 -13.24 6.72
CA ASN A 196 7.33 -14.46 7.48
C ASN A 196 8.35 -14.67 8.60
N ARG A 197 9.66 -14.46 8.37
CA ARG A 197 10.67 -14.55 9.44
C ARG A 197 10.38 -13.59 10.58
N LEU A 198 10.00 -12.35 10.27
CA LEU A 198 9.62 -11.35 11.29
C LEU A 198 8.37 -11.81 12.05
N GLN A 199 7.33 -12.29 11.36
CA GLN A 199 6.10 -12.76 11.98
C GLN A 199 6.36 -13.95 12.93
N ILE A 200 7.14 -14.93 12.49
CA ILE A 200 7.53 -16.08 13.32
C ILE A 200 8.26 -15.61 14.60
N SER A 201 9.16 -14.64 14.48
CA SER A 201 9.87 -14.07 15.63
C SER A 201 8.92 -13.33 16.58
N LEU A 202 8.00 -12.54 16.04
CA LEU A 202 6.98 -11.84 16.82
C LEU A 202 6.11 -12.82 17.62
N ASP A 203 5.60 -13.84 16.96
CA ASP A 203 4.72 -14.86 17.58
C ASP A 203 5.47 -15.65 18.68
N ALA A 204 6.72 -16.05 18.40
CA ALA A 204 7.54 -16.77 19.36
C ALA A 204 7.88 -15.93 20.61
N ILE A 205 8.22 -14.66 20.44
CA ILE A 205 8.53 -13.75 21.56
C ILE A 205 7.26 -13.47 22.38
N GLU A 206 6.16 -13.20 21.70
CA GLU A 206 4.89 -12.93 22.38
C GLU A 206 4.43 -14.14 23.19
N GLN A 207 4.53 -15.35 22.62
CA GLN A 207 4.17 -16.59 23.30
C GLN A 207 5.07 -16.89 24.52
N ALA A 208 6.37 -16.63 24.38
CA ALA A 208 7.35 -16.98 25.42
C ALA A 208 7.43 -15.94 26.55
N ALA A 209 7.25 -14.66 26.25
CA ALA A 209 7.57 -13.56 27.15
C ALA A 209 6.54 -12.40 27.18
N GLY A 210 5.49 -12.51 26.40
CA GLY A 210 4.39 -11.53 26.36
C GLY A 210 4.61 -10.34 25.43
N ILE A 211 3.54 -9.55 25.29
CA ILE A 211 3.46 -8.42 24.36
C ILE A 211 4.52 -7.34 24.65
N ASP A 212 4.76 -7.02 25.91
CA ASP A 212 5.71 -5.96 26.28
C ASP A 212 7.15 -6.30 25.82
N VAL A 213 7.54 -7.56 25.91
CA VAL A 213 8.87 -8.02 25.46
C VAL A 213 8.94 -8.03 23.94
N ARG A 214 7.88 -8.46 23.26
CA ARG A 214 7.75 -8.36 21.79
C ARG A 214 7.88 -6.92 21.32
N ASP A 215 7.18 -5.99 21.93
CA ASP A 215 7.18 -4.58 21.53
C ASP A 215 8.54 -3.92 21.80
N LYS A 216 9.19 -4.27 22.92
CA LYS A 216 10.57 -3.86 23.18
C LYS A 216 11.56 -4.43 22.15
N TRP A 217 11.35 -5.66 21.69
CA TRP A 217 12.16 -6.24 20.62
C TRP A 217 11.98 -5.49 19.32
N ILE A 218 10.74 -5.14 18.93
CA ILE A 218 10.44 -4.31 17.74
C ILE A 218 11.20 -2.98 17.82
N THR A 219 11.14 -2.29 18.96
CA THR A 219 11.82 -1.01 19.18
C THR A 219 13.34 -1.08 18.91
N ASN A 220 13.96 -2.22 19.16
CA ASN A 220 15.39 -2.44 18.98
C ASN A 220 15.78 -2.98 17.58
N LEU A 221 14.82 -3.23 16.70
CA LEU A 221 15.13 -3.69 15.33
C LEU A 221 15.84 -2.61 14.51
N PRO A 222 16.67 -3.04 13.54
CA PRO A 222 17.36 -2.12 12.64
C PRO A 222 16.39 -1.20 11.91
N ARG A 223 16.75 0.09 11.81
CA ARG A 223 16.00 1.11 11.07
C ARG A 223 16.74 1.48 9.80
N ASP A 224 16.02 1.52 8.70
CA ASP A 224 16.55 2.07 7.46
C ASP A 224 16.56 3.60 7.51
N SER A 225 17.70 4.23 7.21
CA SER A 225 17.86 5.68 7.28
C SER A 225 17.00 6.45 6.27
N GLY A 226 16.57 5.79 5.20
CA GLY A 226 15.67 6.34 4.18
C GLY A 226 14.20 6.01 4.42
N CYS A 227 13.86 5.32 5.50
CA CYS A 227 12.49 4.89 5.77
C CYS A 227 11.58 6.07 6.12
N TRP A 228 10.59 6.29 5.30
CA TRP A 228 9.57 7.32 5.52
C TRP A 228 8.67 7.01 6.73
N ASP A 229 8.42 5.73 7.01
CA ASP A 229 7.47 5.32 8.05
C ASP A 229 8.05 5.37 9.47
N CYS A 230 9.38 5.42 9.65
CA CYS A 230 10.00 5.42 10.98
C CYS A 230 9.46 6.51 11.91
N LYS A 231 9.20 7.71 11.38
CA LYS A 231 8.63 8.82 12.16
C LYS A 231 7.15 8.61 12.53
N ARG A 232 6.47 7.67 11.88
CA ARG A 232 5.06 7.36 12.10
C ARG A 232 4.86 6.21 13.09
N TYR A 233 5.91 5.45 13.40
CA TYR A 233 5.89 4.43 14.42
C TYR A 233 6.72 4.88 15.62
N PRO A 234 6.09 5.12 16.79
CA PRO A 234 6.78 5.55 17.99
C PRO A 234 7.73 4.47 18.52
N ASP A 235 8.71 4.88 19.32
CA ASP A 235 9.61 3.95 20.04
C ASP A 235 8.89 3.19 21.15
N THR A 236 7.78 3.73 21.63
CA THR A 236 6.90 3.07 22.60
C THR A 236 5.55 2.86 21.92
N PRO A 237 5.06 1.62 21.85
CA PRO A 237 3.73 1.37 21.30
C PRO A 237 2.68 2.14 22.11
N PRO A 238 1.59 2.61 21.48
CA PRO A 238 0.48 3.18 22.22
C PRO A 238 -0.07 2.12 23.17
N PRO A 239 -0.61 2.51 24.34
CA PRO A 239 -1.25 1.58 25.24
C PRO A 239 -2.30 0.77 24.46
N THR A 240 -2.22 -0.55 24.58
CA THR A 240 -3.19 -1.43 23.92
C THR A 240 -4.57 -1.10 24.47
N ASP A 241 -5.52 -0.81 23.58
CA ASP A 241 -6.94 -0.75 23.94
C ASP A 241 -7.45 -2.21 24.05
N PRO A 242 -7.51 -2.80 25.26
CA PRO A 242 -7.84 -4.22 25.44
C PRO A 242 -9.29 -4.55 25.06
N LEU A 243 -10.11 -3.53 24.83
CA LEU A 243 -11.54 -3.69 24.52
C LEU A 243 -11.90 -3.23 23.09
N GLY A 244 -10.95 -2.65 22.32
CA GLY A 244 -11.21 -2.18 20.96
C GLY A 244 -12.24 -1.04 20.86
N LEU A 245 -12.45 -0.30 21.96
CA LEU A 245 -13.50 0.73 22.07
C LEU A 245 -13.02 2.12 21.61
N GLY A 246 -11.79 2.25 21.12
CA GLY A 246 -11.24 3.54 20.66
C GLY A 246 -10.97 4.55 21.77
N LEU A 247 -10.97 4.11 23.04
CA LEU A 247 -10.68 4.95 24.21
C LEU A 247 -9.17 5.03 24.39
N THR A 248 -8.51 6.00 23.74
CA THR A 248 -7.16 6.40 24.09
C THR A 248 -7.22 7.22 25.39
N ALA A 249 -6.42 6.85 26.38
CA ALA A 249 -6.23 7.68 27.57
C ALA A 249 -5.70 9.06 27.12
N ALA A 250 -6.40 10.11 27.54
CA ALA A 250 -6.10 11.50 27.28
C ALA A 250 -4.83 11.94 28.01
#